data_d7b87ff94a3c856faff35a7f30633451
#
_entry.id   d7b87ff94a3c856faff35a7f30633451
#
_cell.length_a   1.000
_cell.length_b   1.000
_cell.length_c   1.000
_cell.angle_alpha   90.00
_cell.angle_beta   90.00
_cell.angle_gamma   90.00
#
_symmetry.space_group_name_H-M   'P 1'
#
loop_
_entity.id
_entity.type
_entity.pdbx_description
1 polymer ?
#
loop_
_entity_poly.entity_id
_entity_poly.type
_entity_poly.pdbx_seq_one_letter_code
_entity_poly.pdbx_strand_id
1 'polypeptide(L)'
;MAAEGDKPLQKYLQAAGVMDDAGFYSLQLYEHIPYAPAWALAFAVAPSLRRLKIGPVTVPARLYSPLVNARFMVLLESISPGAVLGISRGAYMGRERAGVVEVVEAVKAVADLVKTASYEPEIYVGTSGPRLVKAAAAVGAVKAVVVDNLANPAYARFLKNIMDGVGRKDLMLIARPFTYIAGSSDAAIPPLSKHVQKYLPELVGPSPMVEAAGLSYDDLGSGESEVVRRVLDAFTLHGSAEDVLDQAARLIEAGVDHLCFGHPLAEDFVEGVRILRDRVLPYFAGLR
;
A
#
# COMPACT_ATOMS: atom_id res chain seq x y z
N MET A 1 -3.29 3.66 -5.78
CA MET A 1 -4.27 2.63 -5.37
C MET A 1 -3.60 1.26 -5.33
N ALA A 2 -4.06 0.34 -4.50
CA ALA A 2 -3.49 -1.01 -4.40
C ALA A 2 -4.52 -2.10 -4.66
N ALA A 3 -4.06 -3.20 -5.31
CA ALA A 3 -4.90 -4.33 -5.69
C ALA A 3 -4.18 -5.68 -5.49
N GLU A 4 -4.96 -6.69 -5.09
CA GLU A 4 -4.55 -8.11 -5.07
C GLU A 4 -4.57 -8.71 -6.46
N GLY A 5 -3.74 -9.75 -6.69
CA GLY A 5 -3.72 -10.53 -7.94
C GLY A 5 -4.84 -11.57 -8.08
N ASP A 6 -5.99 -11.37 -7.45
CA ASP A 6 -7.09 -12.31 -7.29
C ASP A 6 -8.21 -12.17 -8.33
N LYS A 7 -8.10 -11.22 -9.26
CA LYS A 7 -9.13 -10.91 -10.25
C LYS A 7 -8.69 -11.28 -11.67
N PRO A 8 -9.64 -11.47 -12.60
CA PRO A 8 -9.30 -11.60 -14.03
C PRO A 8 -8.56 -10.35 -14.56
N LEU A 9 -7.59 -10.55 -15.45
CA LEU A 9 -6.77 -9.48 -16.05
C LEU A 9 -7.62 -8.32 -16.60
N GLN A 10 -8.77 -8.60 -17.19
CA GLN A 10 -9.67 -7.59 -17.75
C GLN A 10 -10.14 -6.56 -16.70
N LYS A 11 -10.33 -6.98 -15.42
CA LYS A 11 -10.71 -6.05 -14.36
C LYS A 11 -9.58 -5.06 -14.02
N TYR A 12 -8.31 -5.50 -14.07
CA TYR A 12 -7.16 -4.61 -13.87
C TYR A 12 -7.00 -3.65 -15.03
N LEU A 13 -7.15 -4.09 -16.27
CA LEU A 13 -7.10 -3.22 -17.45
C LEU A 13 -8.18 -2.14 -17.40
N GLN A 14 -9.41 -2.50 -17.04
CA GLN A 14 -10.51 -1.54 -16.88
C GLN A 14 -10.23 -0.53 -15.76
N ALA A 15 -9.84 -1.01 -14.58
CA ALA A 15 -9.53 -0.15 -13.43
C ALA A 15 -8.34 0.78 -13.73
N ALA A 16 -7.28 0.24 -14.30
CA ALA A 16 -6.07 0.99 -14.66
C ALA A 16 -6.37 2.08 -15.71
N GLY A 17 -7.23 1.80 -16.69
CA GLY A 17 -7.70 2.81 -17.65
C GLY A 17 -8.43 3.96 -16.96
N VAL A 18 -9.37 3.67 -16.05
CA VAL A 18 -10.07 4.71 -15.27
C VAL A 18 -9.09 5.52 -14.42
N MET A 19 -8.12 4.86 -13.80
CA MET A 19 -7.11 5.53 -12.97
C MET A 19 -6.17 6.41 -13.79
N ASP A 20 -5.72 5.92 -14.96
CA ASP A 20 -4.81 6.63 -15.85
C ASP A 20 -5.45 7.91 -16.39
N ASP A 21 -6.74 7.84 -16.78
CA ASP A 21 -7.52 8.99 -17.25
C ASP A 21 -7.76 10.02 -16.13
N ALA A 22 -7.97 9.56 -14.90
CA ALA A 22 -8.27 10.41 -13.74
C ALA A 22 -7.02 11.03 -13.07
N GLY A 23 -5.81 10.66 -13.50
CA GLY A 23 -4.57 11.20 -12.93
C GLY A 23 -4.20 10.62 -11.56
N PHE A 24 -4.58 9.37 -11.28
CA PHE A 24 -4.00 8.65 -10.13
C PHE A 24 -2.48 8.53 -10.32
N TYR A 25 -1.74 8.50 -9.20
CA TYR A 25 -0.28 8.45 -9.24
C TYR A 25 0.25 7.07 -9.64
N SER A 26 -0.26 6.00 -8.98
CA SER A 26 0.20 4.64 -9.24
C SER A 26 -0.87 3.57 -8.97
N LEU A 27 -0.76 2.47 -9.70
CA LEU A 27 -1.37 1.18 -9.37
C LEU A 27 -0.32 0.29 -8.72
N GLN A 28 -0.48 0.03 -7.43
CA GLN A 28 0.39 -0.82 -6.64
C GLN A 28 -0.21 -2.22 -6.56
N LEU A 29 0.58 -3.24 -6.89
CA LEU A 29 0.13 -4.62 -6.90
C LEU A 29 0.74 -5.37 -5.72
N TYR A 30 -0.09 -6.03 -4.92
CA TYR A 30 0.39 -6.85 -3.82
C TYR A 30 1.03 -8.14 -4.35
N GLU A 31 2.21 -8.49 -3.83
CA GLU A 31 2.76 -9.82 -4.03
C GLU A 31 2.23 -10.74 -2.94
N HIS A 32 1.22 -11.52 -3.28
CA HIS A 32 0.57 -12.46 -2.38
C HIS A 32 0.59 -13.85 -3.01
N ILE A 33 1.34 -14.78 -2.42
CA ILE A 33 1.72 -16.07 -3.00
C ILE A 33 0.57 -16.90 -3.61
N PRO A 34 -0.67 -16.94 -3.04
CA PRO A 34 -1.78 -17.69 -3.62
C PRO A 34 -2.34 -17.12 -4.93
N TYR A 35 -1.95 -15.90 -5.31
CA TYR A 35 -2.54 -15.17 -6.44
C TYR A 35 -1.56 -14.99 -7.59
N ALA A 36 -1.98 -14.29 -8.64
CA ALA A 36 -1.12 -13.99 -9.76
C ALA A 36 0.10 -13.17 -9.31
N PRO A 37 1.33 -13.52 -9.73
CA PRO A 37 2.53 -12.78 -9.37
C PRO A 37 2.41 -11.30 -9.77
N ALA A 38 2.72 -10.39 -8.83
CA ALA A 38 2.56 -8.96 -9.04
C ALA A 38 3.38 -8.42 -10.21
N TRP A 39 4.59 -8.92 -10.44
CA TRP A 39 5.39 -8.59 -11.62
C TRP A 39 4.74 -9.00 -12.93
N ALA A 40 4.20 -10.22 -13.00
CA ALA A 40 3.53 -10.70 -14.23
C ALA A 40 2.30 -9.83 -14.54
N LEU A 41 1.52 -9.48 -13.50
CA LEU A 41 0.35 -8.61 -13.66
C LEU A 41 0.76 -7.19 -14.06
N ALA A 42 1.84 -6.65 -13.47
CA ALA A 42 2.37 -5.34 -13.86
C ALA A 42 2.75 -5.30 -15.35
N PHE A 43 3.49 -6.30 -15.83
CA PHE A 43 3.84 -6.41 -17.26
C PHE A 43 2.63 -6.54 -18.19
N ALA A 44 1.58 -7.26 -17.74
CA ALA A 44 0.38 -7.43 -18.55
C ALA A 44 -0.45 -6.14 -18.68
N VAL A 45 -0.43 -5.27 -17.67
CA VAL A 45 -1.20 -4.01 -17.64
C VAL A 45 -0.42 -2.83 -18.18
N ALA A 46 0.89 -2.75 -17.94
CA ALA A 46 1.77 -1.63 -18.25
C ALA A 46 1.64 -1.06 -19.69
N PRO A 47 1.56 -1.89 -20.75
CA PRO A 47 1.49 -1.37 -22.13
C PRO A 47 0.20 -0.57 -22.44
N SER A 48 -0.82 -0.67 -21.58
CA SER A 48 -2.07 0.08 -21.74
C SER A 48 -2.06 1.46 -21.08
N LEU A 49 -0.99 1.80 -20.34
CA LEU A 49 -0.90 3.00 -19.50
C LEU A 49 -0.18 4.14 -20.25
N ARG A 50 -0.57 5.39 -19.97
CA ARG A 50 0.02 6.60 -20.56
C ARG A 50 0.68 7.51 -19.52
N ARG A 51 0.21 7.48 -18.26
CA ARG A 51 0.65 8.37 -17.16
C ARG A 51 0.73 7.64 -15.82
N LEU A 52 -0.11 6.64 -15.63
CA LEU A 52 -0.20 5.90 -14.37
C LEU A 52 1.04 5.02 -14.18
N LYS A 53 1.79 5.25 -13.12
CA LYS A 53 2.88 4.35 -12.73
C LYS A 53 2.32 3.02 -12.24
N ILE A 54 3.07 1.94 -12.41
CA ILE A 54 2.64 0.61 -11.98
C ILE A 54 3.81 -0.20 -11.42
N GLY A 55 3.53 -1.13 -10.52
CA GLY A 55 4.51 -2.10 -10.09
C GLY A 55 4.13 -2.81 -8.80
N PRO A 56 4.91 -3.84 -8.42
CA PRO A 56 4.69 -4.57 -7.19
C PRO A 56 5.06 -3.72 -5.97
N VAL A 57 4.12 -3.57 -5.06
CA VAL A 57 4.32 -2.93 -3.75
C VAL A 57 3.49 -3.69 -2.71
N THR A 58 4.09 -4.57 -1.92
CA THR A 58 5.51 -4.87 -1.76
C THR A 58 5.85 -6.31 -2.11
N VAL A 59 7.06 -6.55 -2.62
CA VAL A 59 7.61 -7.91 -2.72
C VAL A 59 8.41 -8.25 -1.46
N PRO A 60 8.33 -9.48 -0.95
CA PRO A 60 9.24 -9.96 0.10
C PRO A 60 10.69 -9.95 -0.37
N ALA A 61 11.61 -9.42 0.45
CA ALA A 61 13.02 -9.30 0.09
C ALA A 61 13.71 -10.64 -0.25
N ARG A 62 13.17 -11.76 0.26
CA ARG A 62 13.69 -13.11 0.00
C ARG A 62 13.01 -13.83 -1.17
N LEU A 63 11.91 -13.28 -1.72
CA LEU A 63 11.18 -13.95 -2.80
C LEU A 63 11.89 -13.84 -4.15
N TYR A 64 12.39 -12.65 -4.47
CA TYR A 64 13.15 -12.38 -5.69
C TYR A 64 14.52 -11.80 -5.34
N SER A 65 15.58 -12.25 -6.01
CA SER A 65 16.88 -11.64 -5.81
C SER A 65 16.89 -10.16 -6.23
N PRO A 66 17.76 -9.32 -5.66
CA PRO A 66 17.92 -7.93 -6.07
C PRO A 66 18.14 -7.76 -7.57
N LEU A 67 18.91 -8.66 -8.18
CA LEU A 67 19.16 -8.66 -9.62
C LEU A 67 17.89 -8.87 -10.44
N VAL A 68 17.03 -9.82 -10.03
CA VAL A 68 15.74 -10.09 -10.71
C VAL A 68 14.84 -8.88 -10.60
N ASN A 69 14.67 -8.31 -9.40
CA ASN A 69 13.87 -7.11 -9.18
C ASN A 69 14.37 -5.93 -10.01
N ALA A 70 15.68 -5.69 -10.04
CA ALA A 70 16.27 -4.60 -10.82
C ALA A 70 16.02 -4.76 -12.33
N ARG A 71 16.21 -5.96 -12.88
CA ARG A 71 15.95 -6.23 -14.31
C ARG A 71 14.48 -6.08 -14.67
N PHE A 72 13.57 -6.54 -13.82
CA PHE A 72 12.15 -6.38 -14.01
C PHE A 72 11.73 -4.91 -13.93
N MET A 73 12.31 -4.15 -13.01
CA MET A 73 12.05 -2.72 -12.87
C MET A 73 12.49 -1.94 -14.12
N VAL A 74 13.69 -2.22 -14.64
CA VAL A 74 14.19 -1.60 -15.89
C VAL A 74 13.31 -1.97 -17.09
N LEU A 75 12.89 -3.23 -17.20
CA LEU A 75 11.98 -3.64 -18.28
C LEU A 75 10.62 -2.93 -18.14
N LEU A 76 10.05 -2.89 -16.94
CA LEU A 76 8.75 -2.25 -16.70
C LEU A 76 8.80 -0.75 -17.04
N GLU A 77 9.87 -0.06 -16.67
CA GLU A 77 10.11 1.34 -17.02
C GLU A 77 10.16 1.58 -18.53
N SER A 78 10.68 0.62 -19.30
CA SER A 78 10.76 0.75 -20.78
C SER A 78 9.41 0.60 -21.49
N ILE A 79 8.38 0.07 -20.83
CA ILE A 79 7.08 -0.25 -21.42
C ILE A 79 5.89 0.44 -20.72
N SER A 80 6.17 1.26 -19.71
CA SER A 80 5.16 2.00 -18.92
C SER A 80 5.61 3.44 -18.70
N PRO A 81 4.71 4.33 -18.26
CA PRO A 81 5.05 5.71 -17.89
C PRO A 81 5.96 5.84 -16.68
N GLY A 82 6.14 4.76 -15.92
CA GLY A 82 7.02 4.69 -14.77
C GLY A 82 6.78 3.43 -13.94
N ALA A 83 7.88 2.91 -13.38
CA ALA A 83 7.86 1.72 -12.53
C ALA A 83 7.99 2.10 -11.04
N VAL A 84 7.23 1.41 -10.19
CA VAL A 84 7.36 1.48 -8.74
C VAL A 84 7.68 0.10 -8.17
N LEU A 85 8.55 0.03 -7.18
CA LEU A 85 8.89 -1.21 -6.49
C LEU A 85 8.90 -1.00 -4.98
N GLY A 86 8.06 -1.73 -4.27
CA GLY A 86 8.13 -1.84 -2.82
C GLY A 86 8.83 -3.12 -2.38
N ILE A 87 9.68 -3.04 -1.36
CA ILE A 87 10.35 -4.19 -0.76
C ILE A 87 9.95 -4.27 0.71
N SER A 88 9.63 -5.47 1.19
CA SER A 88 9.21 -5.70 2.58
C SER A 88 9.85 -6.94 3.18
N ARG A 89 9.57 -7.16 4.47
CA ARG A 89 9.99 -8.39 5.16
C ARG A 89 9.24 -9.64 4.70
N GLY A 90 8.04 -9.48 4.13
CA GLY A 90 7.15 -10.56 3.71
C GLY A 90 6.27 -11.08 4.85
N ALA A 91 5.05 -10.56 4.99
CA ALA A 91 4.10 -10.98 6.02
C ALA A 91 3.74 -12.47 5.89
N TYR A 92 3.49 -12.94 4.69
CA TYR A 92 3.08 -14.32 4.38
C TYR A 92 4.24 -15.32 4.26
N MET A 93 5.47 -14.90 4.56
CA MET A 93 6.65 -15.77 4.45
C MET A 93 6.91 -16.61 5.72
N GLY A 94 6.11 -16.48 6.74
CA GLY A 94 6.26 -17.22 7.99
C GLY A 94 7.70 -17.11 8.55
N ARG A 95 8.38 -18.25 8.72
CA ARG A 95 9.78 -18.30 9.20
C ARG A 95 10.80 -17.78 8.19
N GLU A 96 10.45 -17.72 6.92
CA GLU A 96 11.28 -17.18 5.83
C GLU A 96 11.24 -15.63 5.77
N ARG A 97 10.57 -14.98 6.71
CA ARG A 97 10.47 -13.52 6.79
C ARG A 97 11.84 -12.87 6.95
N ALA A 98 12.16 -11.91 6.07
CA ALA A 98 13.44 -11.21 6.08
C ALA A 98 13.65 -10.35 7.35
N GLY A 99 14.90 -10.19 7.77
CA GLY A 99 15.30 -9.25 8.81
C GLY A 99 15.31 -7.80 8.31
N VAL A 100 15.46 -6.85 9.25
CA VAL A 100 15.55 -5.41 8.92
C VAL A 100 16.75 -5.13 8.01
N VAL A 101 17.91 -5.70 8.35
CA VAL A 101 19.15 -5.51 7.58
C VAL A 101 19.02 -6.06 6.16
N GLU A 102 18.42 -7.25 6.00
CA GLU A 102 18.23 -7.87 4.68
C GLU A 102 17.33 -7.02 3.76
N VAL A 103 16.26 -6.41 4.30
CA VAL A 103 15.41 -5.50 3.52
C VAL A 103 16.21 -4.28 3.06
N VAL A 104 16.99 -3.67 3.96
CA VAL A 104 17.82 -2.50 3.64
C VAL A 104 18.87 -2.83 2.58
N GLU A 105 19.55 -3.96 2.70
CA GLU A 105 20.55 -4.39 1.73
C GLU A 105 19.93 -4.75 0.37
N ALA A 106 18.75 -5.39 0.36
CA ALA A 106 18.01 -5.64 -0.88
C ALA A 106 17.65 -4.34 -1.61
N VAL A 107 17.17 -3.33 -0.87
CA VAL A 107 16.85 -2.00 -1.43
C VAL A 107 18.08 -1.34 -2.05
N LYS A 108 19.21 -1.30 -1.32
CA LYS A 108 20.46 -0.71 -1.81
C LYS A 108 20.95 -1.43 -3.08
N ALA A 109 20.96 -2.75 -3.04
CA ALA A 109 21.40 -3.56 -4.17
C ALA A 109 20.53 -3.35 -5.42
N VAL A 110 19.20 -3.29 -5.27
CA VAL A 110 18.31 -2.95 -6.40
C VAL A 110 18.61 -1.56 -6.93
N ALA A 111 18.73 -0.56 -6.04
CA ALA A 111 18.97 0.83 -6.44
C ALA A 111 20.30 0.97 -7.22
N ASP A 112 21.36 0.33 -6.75
CA ASP A 112 22.67 0.38 -7.40
C ASP A 112 22.64 -0.31 -8.78
N LEU A 113 21.96 -1.45 -8.89
CA LEU A 113 21.80 -2.17 -10.16
C LEU A 113 20.96 -1.36 -11.18
N VAL A 114 19.88 -0.72 -10.76
CA VAL A 114 19.02 0.09 -11.64
C VAL A 114 19.74 1.34 -12.15
N LYS A 115 20.56 1.99 -11.31
CA LYS A 115 21.37 3.14 -11.70
C LYS A 115 22.33 2.82 -12.85
N THR A 116 22.84 1.58 -12.95
CA THR A 116 23.69 1.17 -14.06
C THR A 116 22.99 1.23 -15.42
N ALA A 117 21.64 1.22 -15.43
CA ALA A 117 20.82 1.39 -16.62
C ALA A 117 20.42 2.86 -16.87
N SER A 118 21.07 3.83 -16.19
CA SER A 118 20.80 5.27 -16.30
C SER A 118 19.35 5.65 -15.94
N TYR A 119 18.72 4.89 -15.03
CA TYR A 119 17.37 5.12 -14.56
C TYR A 119 17.37 5.41 -13.06
N GLU A 120 16.59 6.41 -12.64
CA GLU A 120 16.40 6.73 -11.22
C GLU A 120 15.21 5.92 -10.66
N PRO A 121 15.47 4.93 -9.78
CA PRO A 121 14.43 4.02 -9.33
C PRO A 121 13.47 4.68 -8.33
N GLU A 122 12.19 4.36 -8.43
CA GLU A 122 11.19 4.69 -7.43
C GLU A 122 10.97 3.50 -6.50
N ILE A 123 11.80 3.42 -5.45
CA ILE A 123 11.81 2.31 -4.50
C ILE A 123 11.16 2.71 -3.18
N TYR A 124 10.24 1.87 -2.71
CA TYR A 124 9.55 2.00 -1.42
C TYR A 124 9.94 0.87 -0.47
N VAL A 125 9.74 1.10 0.83
CA VAL A 125 9.87 0.05 1.86
C VAL A 125 8.52 -0.14 2.54
N GLY A 126 8.00 -1.37 2.50
CA GLY A 126 6.75 -1.73 3.18
C GLY A 126 7.01 -2.18 4.61
N THR A 127 6.45 -1.45 5.57
CA THR A 127 6.55 -1.81 6.98
C THR A 127 5.64 -0.98 7.87
N SER A 128 5.09 -1.60 8.92
CA SER A 128 4.44 -0.91 10.06
C SER A 128 5.36 -0.77 11.27
N GLY A 129 6.52 -1.46 11.29
CA GLY A 129 7.42 -1.51 12.44
C GLY A 129 8.39 -0.33 12.51
N PRO A 130 8.47 0.39 13.65
CA PRO A 130 9.28 1.61 13.79
C PRO A 130 10.78 1.41 13.52
N ARG A 131 11.33 0.21 13.81
CA ARG A 131 12.74 -0.10 13.55
C ARG A 131 13.06 -0.08 12.06
N LEU A 132 12.21 -0.70 11.22
CA LEU A 132 12.42 -0.74 9.78
C LEU A 132 12.07 0.61 9.15
N VAL A 133 11.07 1.35 9.67
CA VAL A 133 10.80 2.74 9.26
C VAL A 133 12.04 3.61 9.41
N LYS A 134 12.68 3.59 10.59
CA LYS A 134 13.91 4.35 10.85
C LYS A 134 15.06 3.92 9.95
N ALA A 135 15.24 2.60 9.75
CA ALA A 135 16.31 2.07 8.90
C ALA A 135 16.09 2.44 7.42
N ALA A 136 14.85 2.33 6.92
CA ALA A 136 14.48 2.72 5.56
C ALA A 136 14.67 4.22 5.33
N ALA A 137 14.27 5.05 6.29
CA ALA A 137 14.43 6.50 6.22
C ALA A 137 15.90 6.94 6.06
N ALA A 138 16.84 6.18 6.61
CA ALA A 138 18.27 6.45 6.47
C ALA A 138 18.87 6.06 5.09
N VAL A 139 18.10 5.37 4.22
CA VAL A 139 18.56 4.93 2.90
C VAL A 139 18.18 5.95 1.82
N GLY A 140 19.14 6.64 1.23
CA GLY A 140 18.91 7.71 0.24
C GLY A 140 18.10 7.29 -0.99
N ALA A 141 18.18 6.02 -1.38
CA ALA A 141 17.42 5.48 -2.51
C ALA A 141 15.93 5.24 -2.22
N VAL A 142 15.51 5.18 -0.94
CA VAL A 142 14.11 5.00 -0.57
C VAL A 142 13.35 6.31 -0.80
N LYS A 143 12.30 6.27 -1.59
CA LYS A 143 11.41 7.41 -1.88
C LYS A 143 10.20 7.47 -0.95
N ALA A 144 9.76 6.31 -0.45
CA ALA A 144 8.63 6.25 0.48
C ALA A 144 8.71 5.06 1.45
N VAL A 145 8.10 5.24 2.62
CA VAL A 145 7.70 4.15 3.51
C VAL A 145 6.21 3.91 3.30
N VAL A 146 5.84 2.69 2.92
CA VAL A 146 4.46 2.26 2.73
C VAL A 146 4.00 1.46 3.93
N VAL A 147 2.91 1.88 4.54
CA VAL A 147 2.36 1.23 5.74
C VAL A 147 0.98 0.67 5.41
N ASP A 148 0.94 -0.65 5.32
CA ASP A 148 -0.32 -1.37 5.11
C ASP A 148 -1.23 -1.22 6.32
N ASN A 149 -2.51 -1.09 6.04
CA ASN A 149 -3.58 -0.97 7.04
C ASN A 149 -3.42 0.22 8.00
N LEU A 150 -2.71 1.27 7.59
CA LEU A 150 -2.58 2.50 8.36
C LEU A 150 -3.82 3.37 8.16
N ALA A 151 -4.76 3.29 9.11
CA ALA A 151 -5.92 4.17 9.19
C ALA A 151 -5.96 5.00 10.50
N ASN A 152 -5.07 4.69 11.46
CA ASN A 152 -4.97 5.39 12.74
C ASN A 152 -4.10 6.65 12.63
N PRO A 153 -4.67 7.88 12.78
CA PRO A 153 -3.91 9.13 12.68
C PRO A 153 -2.84 9.31 13.77
N ALA A 154 -3.05 8.74 14.96
CA ALA A 154 -2.06 8.83 16.04
C ALA A 154 -0.81 8.01 15.69
N TYR A 155 -0.99 6.81 15.13
CA TYR A 155 0.12 5.99 14.68
C TYR A 155 0.82 6.58 13.45
N ALA A 156 0.07 7.20 12.54
CA ALA A 156 0.65 7.93 11.40
C ALA A 156 1.59 9.05 11.89
N ARG A 157 1.15 9.91 12.83
CA ARG A 157 2.00 10.94 13.45
C ARG A 157 3.24 10.36 14.12
N PHE A 158 3.10 9.25 14.84
CA PHE A 158 4.23 8.57 15.47
C PHE A 158 5.28 8.13 14.44
N LEU A 159 4.86 7.52 13.33
CA LEU A 159 5.80 7.11 12.27
C LEU A 159 6.41 8.30 11.55
N LYS A 160 5.62 9.35 11.26
CA LYS A 160 6.12 10.58 10.64
C LYS A 160 7.21 11.24 11.49
N ASN A 161 7.02 11.32 12.80
CA ASN A 161 8.03 11.84 13.74
C ASN A 161 9.35 11.04 13.70
N ILE A 162 9.28 9.70 13.55
CA ILE A 162 10.47 8.87 13.38
C ILE A 162 11.20 9.22 12.07
N MET A 163 10.46 9.38 10.98
CA MET A 163 11.01 9.72 9.67
C MET A 163 11.65 11.12 9.67
N ASP A 164 10.96 12.11 10.21
CA ASP A 164 11.43 13.49 10.32
C ASP A 164 12.69 13.60 11.19
N GLY A 165 12.79 12.77 12.24
CA GLY A 165 13.98 12.65 13.08
C GLY A 165 15.25 12.17 12.35
N VAL A 166 15.13 11.61 11.15
CA VAL A 166 16.25 11.25 10.27
C VAL A 166 16.70 12.45 9.40
N GLY A 167 15.89 13.52 9.30
CA GLY A 167 16.21 14.76 8.60
C GLY A 167 16.02 14.74 7.08
N ARG A 168 15.32 13.72 6.53
CA ARG A 168 15.00 13.65 5.09
C ARG A 168 13.61 14.22 4.81
N LYS A 169 13.59 15.36 4.11
CA LYS A 169 12.34 16.06 3.70
C LYS A 169 11.71 15.49 2.42
N ASP A 170 12.45 14.72 1.65
CA ASP A 170 12.03 14.12 0.37
C ASP A 170 11.40 12.73 0.54
N LEU A 171 11.34 12.22 1.76
CA LEU A 171 10.83 10.89 2.07
C LEU A 171 9.33 10.95 2.39
N MET A 172 8.52 10.21 1.63
CA MET A 172 7.08 10.16 1.82
C MET A 172 6.66 9.06 2.79
N LEU A 173 5.65 9.35 3.61
CA LEU A 173 4.85 8.36 4.32
C LEU A 173 3.60 8.05 3.50
N ILE A 174 3.47 6.81 3.03
CA ILE A 174 2.30 6.34 2.28
C ILE A 174 1.45 5.48 3.21
N ALA A 175 0.22 5.90 3.48
CA ALA A 175 -0.78 5.06 4.13
C ALA A 175 -1.52 4.23 3.08
N ARG A 176 -1.66 2.92 3.33
CA ARG A 176 -2.35 1.97 2.45
C ARG A 176 -3.37 1.13 3.21
N PRO A 177 -4.43 1.74 3.76
CA PRO A 177 -5.49 1.06 4.48
C PRO A 177 -6.35 0.21 3.52
N PHE A 178 -6.92 -0.88 4.02
CA PHE A 178 -8.08 -1.47 3.34
C PHE A 178 -9.17 -0.42 3.20
N THR A 179 -9.83 -0.38 2.06
CA THR A 179 -10.86 0.61 1.77
C THR A 179 -12.12 -0.07 1.26
N TYR A 180 -13.28 0.33 1.76
CA TYR A 180 -14.56 -0.16 1.26
C TYR A 180 -15.62 0.95 1.25
N ILE A 181 -16.08 1.30 0.05
CA ILE A 181 -17.07 2.33 -0.17
C ILE A 181 -18.44 1.66 -0.37
N ALA A 182 -19.41 2.05 0.44
CA ALA A 182 -20.80 1.59 0.40
C ALA A 182 -21.76 2.78 0.53
N GLY A 183 -23.04 2.51 0.69
CA GLY A 183 -24.05 3.56 0.94
C GLY A 183 -23.97 4.19 2.34
N SER A 184 -23.35 3.49 3.30
CA SER A 184 -23.14 3.94 4.69
C SER A 184 -22.06 3.10 5.37
N SER A 185 -21.57 3.55 6.54
CA SER A 185 -20.64 2.78 7.38
C SER A 185 -21.23 1.43 7.78
N ASP A 186 -22.50 1.35 8.17
CA ASP A 186 -23.14 0.08 8.54
C ASP A 186 -23.22 -0.91 7.37
N ALA A 187 -23.44 -0.42 6.15
CA ALA A 187 -23.45 -1.25 4.95
C ALA A 187 -22.04 -1.76 4.56
N ALA A 188 -20.99 -1.01 4.93
CA ALA A 188 -19.61 -1.40 4.66
C ALA A 188 -19.07 -2.47 5.64
N ILE A 189 -19.59 -2.54 6.86
CA ILE A 189 -19.06 -3.40 7.93
C ILE A 189 -19.09 -4.90 7.57
N PRO A 190 -20.21 -5.52 7.11
CA PRO A 190 -20.24 -6.96 6.87
C PRO A 190 -19.26 -7.46 5.81
N PRO A 191 -19.15 -6.86 4.60
CA PRO A 191 -18.19 -7.30 3.61
C PRO A 191 -16.74 -7.04 4.03
N LEU A 192 -16.49 -5.89 4.69
CA LEU A 192 -15.14 -5.50 5.08
C LEU A 192 -14.63 -6.31 6.29
N SER A 193 -15.49 -6.60 7.28
CA SER A 193 -15.10 -7.39 8.45
C SER A 193 -14.66 -8.79 8.05
N LYS A 194 -15.38 -9.44 7.13
CA LYS A 194 -14.99 -10.75 6.58
C LYS A 194 -13.62 -10.70 5.91
N HIS A 195 -13.35 -9.62 5.17
CA HIS A 195 -12.06 -9.41 4.50
C HIS A 195 -10.93 -9.17 5.53
N VAL A 196 -11.17 -8.28 6.49
CA VAL A 196 -10.22 -7.91 7.53
C VAL A 196 -9.87 -9.10 8.42
N GLN A 197 -10.85 -9.83 8.92
CA GLN A 197 -10.62 -11.03 9.74
C GLN A 197 -9.77 -12.09 9.03
N LYS A 198 -9.90 -12.21 7.72
CA LYS A 198 -9.10 -13.15 6.92
C LYS A 198 -7.64 -12.77 6.79
N TYR A 199 -7.34 -11.48 6.63
CA TYR A 199 -5.99 -11.04 6.23
C TYR A 199 -5.24 -10.26 7.30
N LEU A 200 -5.94 -9.45 8.11
CA LEU A 200 -5.30 -8.51 9.03
C LEU A 200 -4.43 -9.19 10.09
N PRO A 201 -4.84 -10.31 10.74
CA PRO A 201 -4.00 -10.95 11.75
C PRO A 201 -2.61 -11.34 11.24
N GLU A 202 -2.53 -11.84 10.00
CA GLU A 202 -1.26 -12.23 9.39
C GLU A 202 -0.44 -11.02 8.91
N LEU A 203 -1.10 -10.01 8.35
CA LEU A 203 -0.46 -8.81 7.83
C LEU A 203 0.15 -7.96 8.93
N VAL A 204 -0.60 -7.72 9.98
CA VAL A 204 -0.22 -6.78 11.05
C VAL A 204 0.51 -7.49 12.18
N GLY A 205 0.05 -8.67 12.58
CA GLY A 205 0.60 -9.43 13.70
C GLY A 205 0.52 -8.66 15.03
N PRO A 206 1.14 -9.17 16.09
CA PRO A 206 1.34 -8.40 17.32
C PRO A 206 2.34 -7.26 17.05
N SER A 207 1.86 -6.04 17.00
CA SER A 207 2.67 -4.89 16.60
C SER A 207 2.30 -3.60 17.34
N PRO A 208 3.21 -2.62 17.42
CA PRO A 208 2.91 -1.32 18.00
C PRO A 208 1.71 -0.60 17.36
N MET A 209 1.34 -0.94 16.12
CA MET A 209 0.18 -0.37 15.47
C MET A 209 -1.14 -0.88 16.08
N VAL A 210 -1.18 -2.15 16.50
CA VAL A 210 -2.32 -2.74 17.22
C VAL A 210 -2.44 -2.12 18.60
N GLU A 211 -1.33 -2.01 19.32
CA GLU A 211 -1.28 -1.38 20.66
C GLU A 211 -1.72 0.09 20.59
N ALA A 212 -1.27 0.84 19.57
CA ALA A 212 -1.64 2.24 19.38
C ALA A 212 -3.13 2.43 19.06
N ALA A 213 -3.81 1.38 18.58
CA ALA A 213 -5.25 1.36 18.39
C ALA A 213 -6.03 1.00 19.68
N GLY A 214 -5.32 0.71 20.78
CA GLY A 214 -5.92 0.22 22.02
C GLY A 214 -6.52 -1.18 21.88
N LEU A 215 -5.95 -1.99 20.99
CA LEU A 215 -6.39 -3.35 20.68
C LEU A 215 -5.31 -4.37 21.07
N SER A 216 -5.73 -5.60 21.30
CA SER A 216 -4.86 -6.77 21.42
C SER A 216 -4.77 -7.50 20.08
N TYR A 217 -3.81 -8.41 19.94
CA TYR A 217 -3.72 -9.25 18.74
C TYR A 217 -4.95 -10.14 18.56
N ASP A 218 -5.54 -10.64 19.66
CA ASP A 218 -6.72 -11.52 19.63
C ASP A 218 -7.97 -10.77 19.15
N ASP A 219 -8.05 -9.45 19.35
CA ASP A 219 -9.15 -8.62 18.86
C ASP A 219 -9.23 -8.61 17.33
N LEU A 220 -8.11 -8.78 16.63
CA LEU A 220 -8.06 -8.75 15.15
C LEU A 220 -8.89 -9.88 14.50
N GLY A 221 -9.07 -10.99 15.19
CA GLY A 221 -9.88 -12.13 14.75
C GLY A 221 -11.25 -12.23 15.43
N SER A 222 -11.60 -11.27 16.28
CA SER A 222 -12.84 -11.31 17.06
C SER A 222 -14.08 -11.20 16.18
N GLY A 223 -15.14 -11.93 16.53
CA GLY A 223 -16.46 -11.82 15.95
C GLY A 223 -17.42 -10.91 16.74
N GLU A 224 -16.97 -10.35 17.87
CA GLU A 224 -17.77 -9.46 18.69
C GLU A 224 -17.98 -8.12 18.00
N SER A 225 -19.25 -7.69 17.82
CA SER A 225 -19.60 -6.53 16.98
C SER A 225 -18.90 -5.24 17.37
N GLU A 226 -18.73 -4.96 18.65
CA GLU A 226 -18.04 -3.76 19.13
C GLU A 226 -16.55 -3.82 18.85
N VAL A 227 -15.91 -4.98 19.06
CA VAL A 227 -14.50 -5.18 18.76
C VAL A 227 -14.26 -5.07 17.25
N VAL A 228 -15.13 -5.68 16.42
CA VAL A 228 -15.07 -5.58 14.95
C VAL A 228 -15.09 -4.12 14.52
N ARG A 229 -16.03 -3.29 15.04
CA ARG A 229 -16.06 -1.85 14.69
C ARG A 229 -14.75 -1.15 15.04
N ARG A 230 -14.22 -1.35 16.24
CA ARG A 230 -12.93 -0.77 16.66
C ARG A 230 -11.76 -1.21 15.77
N VAL A 231 -11.74 -2.47 15.34
CA VAL A 231 -10.74 -2.98 14.40
C VAL A 231 -10.88 -2.30 13.04
N LEU A 232 -12.10 -2.20 12.50
CA LEU A 232 -12.33 -1.53 11.23
C LEU A 232 -11.91 -0.05 11.28
N ASP A 233 -12.30 0.68 12.32
CA ASP A 233 -11.93 2.09 12.51
C ASP A 233 -10.41 2.30 12.62
N ALA A 234 -9.68 1.33 13.16
CA ALA A 234 -8.24 1.41 13.34
C ALA A 234 -7.43 1.10 12.08
N PHE A 235 -7.95 0.26 11.17
CA PHE A 235 -7.15 -0.34 10.10
C PHE A 235 -7.72 -0.14 8.69
N THR A 236 -8.89 0.49 8.56
CA THR A 236 -9.58 0.63 7.27
C THR A 236 -10.13 2.03 7.06
N LEU A 237 -10.40 2.37 5.80
CA LEU A 237 -11.27 3.50 5.42
C LEU A 237 -12.57 2.91 4.90
N HIS A 238 -13.72 3.25 5.51
CA HIS A 238 -14.97 2.62 5.13
C HIS A 238 -16.19 3.52 5.36
N GLY A 239 -17.24 3.21 4.62
CA GLY A 239 -18.51 3.92 4.70
C GLY A 239 -18.95 4.50 3.37
N SER A 240 -19.66 5.63 3.40
CA SER A 240 -19.96 6.40 2.19
C SER A 240 -18.68 7.01 1.60
N ALA A 241 -18.75 7.56 0.41
CA ALA A 241 -17.61 8.25 -0.19
C ALA A 241 -17.16 9.45 0.67
N GLU A 242 -18.11 10.13 1.31
CA GLU A 242 -17.87 11.23 2.25
C GLU A 242 -17.18 10.74 3.53
N ASP A 243 -17.62 9.61 4.10
CA ASP A 243 -16.97 9.01 5.28
C ASP A 243 -15.51 8.66 4.97
N VAL A 244 -15.25 8.05 3.80
CA VAL A 244 -13.91 7.70 3.33
C VAL A 244 -13.06 8.95 3.11
N LEU A 245 -13.65 10.02 2.56
CA LEU A 245 -12.97 11.29 2.37
C LEU A 245 -12.55 11.92 3.70
N ASP A 246 -13.45 11.97 4.69
CA ASP A 246 -13.16 12.52 6.01
C ASP A 246 -12.10 11.73 6.77
N GLN A 247 -12.12 10.40 6.66
CA GLN A 247 -11.10 9.53 7.24
C GLN A 247 -9.74 9.75 6.56
N ALA A 248 -9.72 9.87 5.24
CA ALA A 248 -8.54 10.15 4.44
C ALA A 248 -7.94 11.53 4.78
N ALA A 249 -8.76 12.57 4.92
CA ALA A 249 -8.33 13.91 5.30
C ALA A 249 -7.62 13.91 6.67
N ARG A 250 -8.17 13.20 7.66
CA ARG A 250 -7.53 13.04 8.98
C ARG A 250 -6.15 12.38 8.93
N LEU A 251 -5.91 11.46 7.99
CA LEU A 251 -4.59 10.86 7.78
C LEU A 251 -3.59 11.87 7.18
N ILE A 252 -4.03 12.67 6.21
CA ILE A 252 -3.19 13.75 5.64
C ILE A 252 -2.84 14.78 6.71
N GLU A 253 -3.80 15.22 7.53
CA GLU A 253 -3.56 16.12 8.68
C GLU A 253 -2.61 15.50 9.73
N ALA A 254 -2.56 14.19 9.80
CA ALA A 254 -1.63 13.46 10.66
C ALA A 254 -0.21 13.31 10.10
N GLY A 255 0.05 13.85 8.89
CA GLY A 255 1.37 13.84 8.26
C GLY A 255 1.58 12.71 7.26
N VAL A 256 0.53 12.03 6.82
CA VAL A 256 0.60 11.13 5.66
C VAL A 256 0.78 11.98 4.41
N ASP A 257 1.83 11.72 3.65
CA ASP A 257 2.16 12.48 2.44
C ASP A 257 1.39 11.96 1.21
N HIS A 258 1.00 10.67 1.21
CA HIS A 258 0.28 10.06 0.10
C HIS A 258 -0.66 8.95 0.58
N LEU A 259 -1.87 8.92 0.03
CA LEU A 259 -2.85 7.88 0.29
C LEU A 259 -2.91 6.89 -0.87
N CYS A 260 -2.81 5.62 -0.54
CA CYS A 260 -2.98 4.52 -1.47
C CYS A 260 -4.19 3.68 -1.03
N PHE A 261 -5.36 3.95 -1.59
CA PHE A 261 -6.59 3.21 -1.27
C PHE A 261 -6.40 1.72 -1.59
N GLY A 262 -6.46 0.87 -0.57
CA GLY A 262 -6.32 -0.59 -0.68
C GLY A 262 -7.63 -1.26 -1.07
N HIS A 263 -7.52 -2.49 -1.63
CA HIS A 263 -8.69 -3.32 -1.92
C HIS A 263 -9.46 -3.70 -0.62
N PRO A 264 -10.74 -4.13 -0.71
CA PRO A 264 -11.48 -4.47 -1.93
C PRO A 264 -12.14 -3.29 -2.68
N LEU A 265 -12.21 -2.09 -2.15
CA LEU A 265 -12.77 -0.81 -2.59
C LEU A 265 -14.30 -0.74 -2.57
N ALA A 266 -15.01 -1.72 -3.11
CA ALA A 266 -16.47 -1.83 -3.16
C ALA A 266 -16.84 -3.26 -3.53
N GLU A 267 -18.13 -3.54 -3.70
CA GLU A 267 -18.61 -4.84 -4.21
C GLU A 267 -18.04 -5.16 -5.61
N ASP A 268 -18.02 -4.17 -6.52
CA ASP A 268 -17.26 -4.23 -7.77
C ASP A 268 -16.02 -3.34 -7.69
N PHE A 269 -14.86 -3.93 -7.96
CA PHE A 269 -13.57 -3.27 -7.88
C PHE A 269 -13.45 -2.06 -8.82
N VAL A 270 -13.93 -2.18 -10.07
CA VAL A 270 -13.86 -1.10 -11.06
C VAL A 270 -14.79 0.03 -10.68
N GLU A 271 -15.98 -0.29 -10.15
CA GLU A 271 -16.92 0.70 -9.65
C GLU A 271 -16.34 1.46 -8.44
N GLY A 272 -15.69 0.76 -7.52
CA GLY A 272 -14.96 1.41 -6.42
C GLY A 272 -13.92 2.43 -6.91
N VAL A 273 -13.18 2.11 -7.98
CA VAL A 273 -12.24 3.06 -8.61
C VAL A 273 -12.97 4.27 -9.20
N ARG A 274 -14.14 4.08 -9.83
CA ARG A 274 -14.95 5.20 -10.36
C ARG A 274 -15.45 6.11 -9.25
N ILE A 275 -15.94 5.54 -8.15
CA ILE A 275 -16.38 6.33 -6.99
C ILE A 275 -15.21 7.15 -6.42
N LEU A 276 -14.02 6.56 -6.28
CA LEU A 276 -12.83 7.30 -5.85
C LEU A 276 -12.49 8.44 -6.80
N ARG A 277 -12.53 8.20 -8.12
CA ARG A 277 -12.31 9.23 -9.15
C ARG A 277 -13.28 10.39 -9.02
N ASP A 278 -14.57 10.09 -8.90
CA ASP A 278 -15.63 11.08 -9.04
C ASP A 278 -15.93 11.85 -7.74
N ARG A 279 -15.73 11.20 -6.58
CA ARG A 279 -16.18 11.75 -5.28
C ARG A 279 -15.06 11.99 -4.27
N VAL A 280 -13.90 11.36 -4.40
CA VAL A 280 -12.81 11.48 -3.43
C VAL A 280 -11.61 12.23 -4.00
N LEU A 281 -11.13 11.84 -5.19
CA LEU A 281 -9.94 12.42 -5.80
C LEU A 281 -10.05 13.94 -6.06
N PRO A 282 -11.19 14.51 -6.50
CA PRO A 282 -11.32 15.95 -6.74
C PRO A 282 -11.01 16.82 -5.52
N TYR A 283 -11.33 16.34 -4.33
CA TYR A 283 -11.02 17.04 -3.08
C TYR A 283 -9.50 17.24 -2.89
N PHE A 284 -8.71 16.21 -3.17
CA PHE A 284 -7.26 16.27 -3.01
C PHE A 284 -6.53 16.98 -4.16
N ALA A 285 -7.17 17.13 -5.32
CA ALA A 285 -6.59 17.85 -6.46
C ALA A 285 -6.41 19.36 -6.17
N GLY A 286 -7.19 19.92 -5.27
CA GLY A 286 -7.09 21.31 -4.82
C GLY A 286 -6.04 21.57 -3.73
N LEU A 287 -5.39 20.53 -3.19
CA LEU A 287 -4.41 20.63 -2.11
C LEU A 287 -2.95 20.63 -2.60
N ARG A 288 -2.72 20.69 -3.93
CA ARG A 288 -1.38 20.72 -4.57
C ARG A 288 -0.82 22.10 -4.67
#